data_776ada2ad6cc4ae184eafb46c4cdaa00
#
_entry.id   776ada2ad6cc4ae184eafb46c4cdaa00
#
_cell.length_a   1.000
_cell.length_b   1.000
_cell.length_c   1.000
_cell.angle_alpha   90.00
_cell.angle_beta   90.00
_cell.angle_gamma   90.00
#
_symmetry.space_group_name_H-M   'P 1'
#
loop_
_entity.id
_entity.type
_entity.pdbx_description
1 polymer ?
#
loop_
_entity_poly.entity_id
_entity_poly.type
_entity_poly.pdbx_seq_one_letter_code
_entity_poly.pdbx_strand_id
1 'polypeptide(L)'
;MAQKATVCKGELQIADIDRSLYADHLVTLARHPSETDERMMIRLLAFALNVPADDRGGALEFAKGMWDPEEAELWQKDLTGRLLHWIEVGQPEERRLVKASNRADKVTVYAFSHGAPAWWAGLGSRVGRGGNVEAWLIPSEQSRALASLAGRSMKLQVNRQDGIVLVADAERSIEIVPTRLSQAPR
;
A
#
# COMPACT_ATOMS: atom_id res chain seq x y z
N MET A 1 10.36 22.54 -17.65
CA MET A 1 11.03 21.23 -17.79
C MET A 1 10.20 20.18 -17.08
N ALA A 2 9.87 19.09 -17.75
CA ALA A 2 9.19 17.98 -17.08
C ALA A 2 10.13 17.39 -16.01
N GLN A 3 9.65 17.36 -14.76
CA GLN A 3 10.39 16.75 -13.67
C GLN A 3 10.46 15.23 -13.92
N LYS A 4 11.66 14.70 -13.94
CA LYS A 4 11.88 13.26 -14.15
C LYS A 4 11.55 12.45 -12.90
N ALA A 5 10.82 11.35 -13.06
CA ALA A 5 10.68 10.35 -12.01
C ALA A 5 12.05 9.81 -11.57
N THR A 6 12.18 9.55 -10.28
CA THR A 6 13.29 8.76 -9.75
C THR A 6 12.88 7.29 -9.76
N VAL A 7 13.67 6.45 -10.42
CA VAL A 7 13.46 4.99 -10.39
C VAL A 7 14.12 4.44 -9.14
N CYS A 8 13.34 3.74 -8.33
CA CYS A 8 13.79 3.04 -7.14
C CYS A 8 13.62 1.52 -7.34
N LYS A 9 14.59 0.75 -6.85
CA LYS A 9 14.56 -0.71 -6.91
C LYS A 9 14.59 -1.28 -5.50
N GLY A 10 13.82 -2.32 -5.27
CA GLY A 10 13.76 -3.04 -4.01
C GLY A 10 13.92 -4.54 -4.21
N GLU A 11 14.80 -5.15 -3.43
CA GLU A 11 14.84 -6.58 -3.22
C GLU A 11 14.10 -6.84 -1.91
N LEU A 12 12.96 -7.52 -1.97
CA LEU A 12 12.12 -7.80 -0.83
C LEU A 12 12.16 -9.30 -0.50
N GLN A 13 12.57 -9.62 0.71
CA GLN A 13 12.41 -10.95 1.29
C GLN A 13 11.22 -10.92 2.24
N ILE A 14 10.13 -11.56 1.85
CA ILE A 14 8.86 -11.52 2.57
C ILE A 14 8.63 -12.83 3.29
N ALA A 15 8.42 -12.75 4.61
CA ALA A 15 7.97 -13.85 5.45
C ALA A 15 6.68 -13.41 6.17
N ASP A 16 5.54 -13.68 5.58
CA ASP A 16 4.24 -13.38 6.14
C ASP A 16 3.66 -14.64 6.77
N ILE A 17 3.88 -14.80 8.07
CA ILE A 17 3.46 -15.98 8.83
C ILE A 17 1.94 -16.03 8.93
N ASP A 18 1.27 -14.87 9.05
CA ASP A 18 -0.19 -14.79 9.15
C ASP A 18 -0.88 -15.34 7.88
N ARG A 19 -0.23 -15.24 6.72
CA ARG A 19 -0.72 -15.75 5.43
C ARG A 19 -0.03 -17.05 4.98
N SER A 20 0.93 -17.55 5.75
CA SER A 20 1.78 -18.68 5.36
C SER A 20 2.49 -18.45 4.01
N LEU A 21 2.97 -17.22 3.78
CA LEU A 21 3.57 -16.78 2.53
C LEU A 21 5.05 -16.45 2.74
N TYR A 22 5.90 -17.10 1.93
CA TYR A 22 7.34 -16.86 1.90
C TYR A 22 7.74 -16.61 0.46
N ALA A 23 8.23 -15.41 0.14
CA ALA A 23 8.54 -15.06 -1.23
C ALA A 23 9.62 -13.97 -1.31
N ASP A 24 10.44 -14.05 -2.35
CA ASP A 24 11.38 -13.02 -2.72
C ASP A 24 10.87 -12.28 -3.95
N HIS A 25 10.94 -10.97 -3.92
CA HIS A 25 10.49 -10.11 -5.02
C HIS A 25 11.53 -9.05 -5.35
N LEU A 26 11.78 -8.89 -6.65
CA LEU A 26 12.48 -7.73 -7.20
C LEU A 26 11.43 -6.75 -7.71
N VAL A 27 11.36 -5.57 -7.12
CA VAL A 27 10.39 -4.56 -7.49
C VAL A 27 11.07 -3.31 -8.00
N THR A 28 10.41 -2.66 -8.96
CA THR A 28 10.83 -1.37 -9.50
C THR A 28 9.66 -0.41 -9.42
N LEU A 29 9.87 0.74 -8.82
CA LEU A 29 8.83 1.76 -8.70
C LEU A 29 9.36 3.12 -9.13
N ALA A 30 8.51 3.88 -9.81
CA ALA A 30 8.76 5.27 -10.13
C ALA A 30 8.29 6.15 -8.98
N ARG A 31 9.22 6.89 -8.39
CA ARG A 31 8.90 7.91 -7.40
C ARG A 31 8.56 9.22 -8.09
N HIS A 32 7.37 9.74 -7.82
CA HIS A 32 6.96 11.05 -8.32
C HIS A 32 7.84 12.14 -7.69
N PRO A 33 8.22 13.21 -8.42
CA PRO A 33 9.02 14.32 -7.87
C PRO A 33 8.42 14.96 -6.62
N SER A 34 7.10 14.96 -6.50
CA SER A 34 6.37 15.48 -5.32
C SER A 34 6.10 14.44 -4.25
N GLU A 35 6.53 13.20 -4.44
CA GLU A 35 6.30 12.12 -3.49
C GLU A 35 7.38 12.13 -2.41
N THR A 36 6.96 12.03 -1.15
CA THR A 36 7.87 11.88 -0.01
C THR A 36 8.44 10.48 0.07
N ASP A 37 9.59 10.33 0.72
CA ASP A 37 10.15 9.01 1.06
C ASP A 37 9.17 8.17 1.88
N GLU A 38 8.49 8.80 2.83
CA GLU A 38 7.46 8.17 3.66
C GLU A 38 6.36 7.53 2.79
N ARG A 39 5.79 8.29 1.86
CA ARG A 39 4.72 7.79 0.99
C ARG A 39 5.20 6.66 0.08
N MET A 40 6.38 6.79 -0.50
CA MET A 40 6.99 5.75 -1.33
C MET A 40 7.17 4.45 -0.53
N MET A 41 7.65 4.55 0.71
CA MET A 41 7.86 3.38 1.56
C MET A 41 6.54 2.74 1.99
N ILE A 42 5.47 3.50 2.14
CA ILE A 42 4.13 2.94 2.37
C ILE A 42 3.64 2.17 1.13
N ARG A 43 3.92 2.64 -0.09
CA ARG A 43 3.60 1.86 -1.31
C ARG A 43 4.35 0.53 -1.34
N LEU A 44 5.62 0.55 -0.95
CA LEU A 44 6.43 -0.66 -0.88
C LEU A 44 5.90 -1.64 0.19
N LEU A 45 5.55 -1.12 1.36
CA LEU A 45 4.90 -1.89 2.43
C LEU A 45 3.56 -2.48 1.95
N ALA A 46 2.74 -1.69 1.27
CA ALA A 46 1.47 -2.15 0.72
C ALA A 46 1.67 -3.31 -0.27
N PHE A 47 2.72 -3.26 -1.10
CA PHE A 47 3.09 -4.39 -1.95
C PHE A 47 3.38 -5.64 -1.10
N ALA A 48 4.27 -5.54 -0.14
CA ALA A 48 4.69 -6.68 0.68
C ALA A 48 3.53 -7.31 1.46
N LEU A 49 2.58 -6.50 1.92
CA LEU A 49 1.41 -6.96 2.69
C LEU A 49 0.30 -7.58 1.83
N ASN A 50 0.31 -7.36 0.51
CA ASN A 50 -0.78 -7.76 -0.37
C ASN A 50 -0.35 -8.62 -1.56
N VAL A 51 0.94 -8.82 -1.77
CA VAL A 51 1.41 -9.67 -2.86
C VAL A 51 0.80 -11.07 -2.74
N PRO A 52 0.23 -11.64 -3.82
CA PRO A 52 -0.34 -12.98 -3.79
C PRO A 52 0.75 -14.05 -3.65
N ALA A 53 0.35 -15.25 -3.25
CA ALA A 53 1.27 -16.38 -3.10
C ALA A 53 1.88 -16.82 -4.45
N ASP A 54 1.12 -16.65 -5.53
CA ASP A 54 1.57 -16.89 -6.91
C ASP A 54 0.81 -15.95 -7.88
N ASP A 55 1.29 -15.87 -9.11
CA ASP A 55 0.73 -14.99 -10.14
C ASP A 55 -0.35 -15.66 -11.01
N ARG A 56 -0.84 -16.85 -10.64
CA ARG A 56 -1.85 -17.59 -11.45
C ARG A 56 -3.16 -16.83 -11.59
N GLY A 57 -3.54 -16.09 -10.55
CA GLY A 57 -4.69 -15.19 -10.57
C GLY A 57 -4.37 -13.76 -11.02
N GLY A 58 -3.15 -13.51 -11.49
CA GLY A 58 -2.64 -12.19 -11.85
C GLY A 58 -1.68 -11.62 -10.81
N ALA A 59 -0.64 -10.93 -11.27
CA ALA A 59 0.37 -10.30 -10.43
C ALA A 59 -0.16 -9.02 -9.77
N LEU A 60 0.33 -8.72 -8.57
CA LEU A 60 0.20 -7.40 -7.98
C LEU A 60 1.28 -6.48 -8.57
N GLU A 61 0.90 -5.35 -9.11
CA GLU A 61 1.78 -4.43 -9.80
C GLU A 61 1.68 -3.01 -9.24
N PHE A 62 2.80 -2.28 -9.25
CA PHE A 62 2.79 -0.82 -9.10
C PHE A 62 2.20 -0.21 -10.36
N ALA A 63 1.14 0.57 -10.20
CA ALA A 63 0.51 1.31 -11.29
C ALA A 63 0.98 2.77 -11.27
N LYS A 64 0.37 3.63 -12.07
CA LYS A 64 0.83 5.01 -12.19
C LYS A 64 0.51 5.89 -10.98
N GLY A 65 -0.54 5.56 -10.22
CA GLY A 65 -0.88 6.26 -8.99
C GLY A 65 -0.95 7.78 -9.14
N MET A 66 0.00 8.50 -8.54
CA MET A 66 0.08 9.97 -8.61
C MET A 66 0.21 10.54 -10.02
N TRP A 67 0.66 9.75 -11.00
CA TRP A 67 0.84 10.20 -12.38
C TRP A 67 -0.46 10.18 -13.19
N ASP A 68 -1.40 9.33 -12.79
CA ASP A 68 -2.63 9.11 -13.52
C ASP A 68 -3.80 8.89 -12.55
N PRO A 69 -4.77 9.82 -12.49
CA PRO A 69 -5.91 9.70 -11.59
C PRO A 69 -6.84 8.52 -11.92
N GLU A 70 -6.65 7.89 -13.08
CA GLU A 70 -7.43 6.73 -13.51
C GLU A 70 -6.82 5.40 -13.02
N GLU A 71 -5.60 5.43 -12.49
CA GLU A 71 -4.90 4.24 -12.03
C GLU A 71 -4.70 4.24 -10.50
N ALA A 72 -4.71 3.05 -9.91
CA ALA A 72 -4.37 2.84 -8.50
C ALA A 72 -2.89 3.14 -8.22
N GLU A 73 -2.51 3.15 -6.95
CA GLU A 73 -1.09 3.09 -6.56
C GLU A 73 -0.50 1.70 -6.83
N LEU A 74 -1.27 0.66 -6.49
CA LEU A 74 -1.02 -0.72 -6.86
C LEU A 74 -2.34 -1.35 -7.27
N TRP A 75 -2.28 -2.32 -8.16
CA TRP A 75 -3.44 -3.14 -8.48
C TRP A 75 -3.07 -4.56 -8.89
N GLN A 76 -4.03 -5.44 -8.71
CA GLN A 76 -3.99 -6.80 -9.25
C GLN A 76 -5.11 -6.96 -10.26
N LYS A 77 -4.77 -7.45 -11.45
CA LYS A 77 -5.71 -7.80 -12.51
C LYS A 77 -5.60 -9.28 -12.79
N ASP A 78 -6.73 -9.92 -13.06
CA ASP A 78 -6.71 -11.28 -13.57
C ASP A 78 -6.28 -11.31 -15.05
N LEU A 79 -6.20 -12.50 -15.61
CA LEU A 79 -5.78 -12.71 -17.00
C LEU A 79 -6.77 -12.14 -18.03
N THR A 80 -7.99 -11.78 -17.62
CA THR A 80 -8.99 -11.13 -18.47
C THR A 80 -8.95 -9.60 -18.36
N GLY A 81 -8.13 -9.07 -17.46
CA GLY A 81 -8.03 -7.63 -17.17
C GLY A 81 -9.01 -7.13 -16.11
N ARG A 82 -9.78 -8.01 -15.45
CA ARG A 82 -10.65 -7.65 -14.34
C ARG A 82 -9.81 -7.21 -13.15
N LEU A 83 -10.18 -6.11 -12.51
CA LEU A 83 -9.51 -5.59 -11.32
C LEU A 83 -9.96 -6.39 -10.09
N LEU A 84 -9.06 -7.22 -9.58
CA LEU A 84 -9.29 -8.00 -8.36
C LEU A 84 -9.02 -7.17 -7.11
N HIS A 85 -7.96 -6.39 -7.11
CA HIS A 85 -7.56 -5.59 -5.97
C HIS A 85 -7.04 -4.23 -6.42
N TRP A 86 -7.56 -3.18 -5.80
CA TRP A 86 -7.14 -1.79 -5.98
C TRP A 86 -6.58 -1.28 -4.66
N ILE A 87 -5.36 -0.78 -4.64
CA ILE A 87 -4.71 -0.29 -3.43
C ILE A 87 -4.39 1.19 -3.58
N GLU A 88 -4.79 1.96 -2.59
CA GLU A 88 -4.51 3.39 -2.44
C GLU A 88 -3.61 3.65 -1.26
N VAL A 89 -2.84 4.72 -1.33
CA VAL A 89 -1.95 5.19 -0.27
C VAL A 89 -2.25 6.65 0.05
N GLY A 90 -2.34 6.96 1.33
CA GLY A 90 -2.68 8.30 1.82
C GLY A 90 -4.14 8.46 2.16
N GLN A 91 -4.70 9.61 1.91
CA GLN A 91 -6.09 9.96 2.18
C GLN A 91 -6.78 10.39 0.87
N PRO A 92 -7.15 9.44 0.00
CA PRO A 92 -7.80 9.74 -1.26
C PRO A 92 -9.17 10.38 -1.04
N GLU A 93 -9.60 11.19 -1.99
CA GLU A 93 -10.92 11.81 -1.98
C GLU A 93 -12.03 10.76 -2.13
N GLU A 94 -13.21 11.05 -1.59
CA GLU A 94 -14.39 10.19 -1.67
C GLU A 94 -14.67 9.72 -3.10
N ARG A 95 -14.66 10.65 -4.07
CA ARG A 95 -14.90 10.35 -5.48
C ARG A 95 -13.95 9.28 -6.03
N ARG A 96 -12.68 9.33 -5.63
CA ARG A 96 -11.68 8.36 -6.05
C ARG A 96 -11.96 6.97 -5.47
N LEU A 97 -12.34 6.91 -4.20
CA LEU A 97 -12.68 5.64 -3.53
C LEU A 97 -13.96 5.01 -4.07
N VAL A 98 -14.99 5.83 -4.34
CA VAL A 98 -16.23 5.37 -4.99
C VAL A 98 -15.93 4.78 -6.37
N LYS A 99 -15.08 5.44 -7.15
CA LYS A 99 -14.65 4.93 -8.46
C LYS A 99 -13.89 3.61 -8.33
N ALA A 100 -12.95 3.51 -7.41
CA ALA A 100 -12.20 2.28 -7.16
C ALA A 100 -13.12 1.14 -6.73
N SER A 101 -14.04 1.41 -5.80
CA SER A 101 -15.04 0.45 -5.31
C SER A 101 -15.94 -0.10 -6.43
N ASN A 102 -16.27 0.71 -7.42
CA ASN A 102 -17.09 0.28 -8.56
C ASN A 102 -16.30 -0.53 -9.60
N ARG A 103 -14.98 -0.42 -9.61
CA ARG A 103 -14.11 -1.03 -10.63
C ARG A 103 -13.41 -2.30 -10.16
N ALA A 104 -13.19 -2.45 -8.86
CA ALA A 104 -12.42 -3.57 -8.31
C ALA A 104 -13.26 -4.41 -7.34
N ASP A 105 -12.91 -5.69 -7.22
CA ASP A 105 -13.56 -6.59 -6.27
C ASP A 105 -13.23 -6.19 -4.82
N LYS A 106 -12.02 -5.72 -4.58
CA LYS A 106 -11.53 -5.26 -3.26
C LYS A 106 -10.76 -3.96 -3.42
N VAL A 107 -10.95 -3.05 -2.45
CA VAL A 107 -10.18 -1.80 -2.33
C VAL A 107 -9.56 -1.74 -0.94
N THR A 108 -8.26 -1.49 -0.87
CA THR A 108 -7.54 -1.29 0.39
C THR A 108 -6.86 0.07 0.37
N VAL A 109 -6.99 0.82 1.46
CA VAL A 109 -6.34 2.11 1.64
C VAL A 109 -5.35 2.03 2.80
N TYR A 110 -4.13 2.48 2.60
CA TYR A 110 -3.13 2.66 3.65
C TYR A 110 -2.92 4.14 3.92
N ALA A 111 -3.55 4.64 4.97
CA ALA A 111 -3.39 6.00 5.46
C ALA A 111 -2.31 6.06 6.54
N PHE A 112 -1.58 7.17 6.65
CA PHE A 112 -0.42 7.26 7.55
C PHE A 112 -0.25 8.62 8.24
N SER A 113 -1.26 9.48 8.21
CA SER A 113 -1.23 10.76 8.91
C SER A 113 -2.06 10.75 10.20
N HIS A 114 -1.79 11.68 11.10
CA HIS A 114 -2.60 11.87 12.31
C HIS A 114 -4.06 12.18 12.01
N GLY A 115 -4.35 12.79 10.88
CA GLY A 115 -5.73 13.10 10.44
C GLY A 115 -6.50 11.93 9.86
N ALA A 116 -5.87 10.77 9.66
CA ALA A 116 -6.50 9.64 8.99
C ALA A 116 -7.76 9.10 9.69
N PRO A 117 -7.82 8.98 11.02
CA PRO A 117 -9.05 8.53 11.69
C PRO A 117 -10.22 9.47 11.45
N ALA A 118 -10.01 10.79 11.55
CA ALA A 118 -11.06 11.79 11.30
C ALA A 118 -11.49 11.82 9.83
N TRP A 119 -10.53 11.70 8.91
CA TRP A 119 -10.80 11.57 7.48
C TRP A 119 -11.70 10.36 7.20
N TRP A 120 -11.36 9.20 7.72
CA TRP A 120 -12.12 7.98 7.51
C TRP A 120 -13.52 8.03 8.17
N ALA A 121 -13.61 8.57 9.38
CA ALA A 121 -14.90 8.77 10.05
C ALA A 121 -15.84 9.65 9.22
N GLY A 122 -15.31 10.64 8.49
CA GLY A 122 -16.09 11.55 7.65
C GLY A 122 -16.61 10.93 6.35
N LEU A 123 -16.02 9.83 5.86
CA LEU A 123 -16.40 9.29 4.55
C LEU A 123 -16.58 7.77 4.47
N GLY A 124 -16.09 7.02 5.45
CA GLY A 124 -16.12 5.55 5.40
C GLY A 124 -17.51 4.94 5.26
N SER A 125 -18.53 5.57 5.84
CA SER A 125 -19.94 5.16 5.71
C SER A 125 -20.50 5.37 4.30
N ARG A 126 -19.92 6.26 3.50
CA ARG A 126 -20.38 6.60 2.14
C ARG A 126 -19.69 5.76 1.07
N VAL A 127 -18.43 5.45 1.26
CA VAL A 127 -17.63 4.68 0.27
C VAL A 127 -17.75 3.17 0.45
N GLY A 128 -18.09 2.71 1.63
CA GLY A 128 -18.19 1.29 1.96
C GLY A 128 -19.55 0.65 1.70
N ARG A 129 -20.43 1.24 0.89
CA ARG A 129 -21.79 0.70 0.64
C ARG A 129 -21.79 -0.71 0.06
N GLY A 130 -20.77 -1.10 -0.70
CA GLY A 130 -20.59 -2.45 -1.21
C GLY A 130 -19.81 -3.39 -0.27
N GLY A 131 -19.30 -2.89 0.87
CA GLY A 131 -18.49 -3.67 1.82
C GLY A 131 -17.10 -4.06 1.31
N ASN A 132 -16.69 -3.57 0.14
CA ASN A 132 -15.44 -3.96 -0.51
C ASN A 132 -14.28 -2.98 -0.29
N VAL A 133 -14.48 -1.93 0.50
CA VAL A 133 -13.45 -0.94 0.85
C VAL A 133 -13.04 -1.08 2.30
N GLU A 134 -11.77 -1.27 2.54
CA GLU A 134 -11.17 -1.27 3.86
C GLU A 134 -10.04 -0.25 3.95
N ALA A 135 -9.86 0.37 5.11
CA ALA A 135 -8.79 1.31 5.37
C ALA A 135 -7.97 0.90 6.59
N TRP A 136 -6.68 1.04 6.45
CA TRP A 136 -5.68 0.77 7.47
C TRP A 136 -4.90 2.03 7.80
N LEU A 137 -4.64 2.23 9.07
CA LEU A 137 -3.75 3.28 9.56
C LEU A 137 -2.37 2.68 9.81
N ILE A 138 -1.36 3.25 9.18
CA ILE A 138 0.02 3.09 9.60
C ILE A 138 0.31 4.26 10.53
N PRO A 139 0.60 4.01 11.83
CA PRO A 139 0.85 5.10 12.77
C PRO A 139 1.93 6.04 12.28
N SER A 140 1.72 7.36 12.40
CA SER A 140 2.58 8.35 11.75
C SER A 140 4.04 8.34 12.26
N GLU A 141 4.28 7.93 13.49
CA GLU A 141 5.65 7.74 14.01
C GLU A 141 6.33 6.56 13.31
N GLN A 142 5.58 5.49 13.07
CA GLN A 142 6.09 4.29 12.41
C GLN A 142 6.30 4.53 10.92
N SER A 143 5.41 5.26 10.24
CA SER A 143 5.60 5.61 8.83
C SER A 143 6.79 6.53 8.61
N ARG A 144 7.03 7.47 9.50
CA ARG A 144 8.24 8.32 9.46
C ARG A 144 9.51 7.52 9.72
N ALA A 145 9.48 6.58 10.66
CA ALA A 145 10.61 5.69 10.91
C ALA A 145 10.89 4.81 9.68
N LEU A 146 9.84 4.29 9.02
CA LEU A 146 9.96 3.52 7.80
C LEU A 146 10.62 4.33 6.66
N ALA A 147 10.35 5.62 6.57
CA ALA A 147 10.97 6.52 5.60
C ALA A 147 12.50 6.54 5.70
N SER A 148 13.07 6.26 6.87
CA SER A 148 14.52 6.19 7.05
C SER A 148 15.21 5.07 6.26
N LEU A 149 14.46 4.06 5.81
CA LEU A 149 14.97 2.95 5.01
C LEU A 149 14.92 3.26 3.50
N ALA A 150 14.38 4.41 3.10
CA ALA A 150 14.24 4.77 1.69
C ALA A 150 15.58 4.97 1.00
N GLY A 151 15.69 4.47 -0.24
CA GLY A 151 16.84 4.63 -1.09
C GLY A 151 16.51 4.28 -2.53
N ARG A 152 17.47 4.56 -3.43
CA ARG A 152 17.32 4.18 -4.85
C ARG A 152 17.46 2.69 -5.08
N SER A 153 18.20 2.01 -4.21
CA SER A 153 18.39 0.58 -4.22
C SER A 153 18.28 0.08 -2.79
N MET A 154 17.29 -0.75 -2.53
CA MET A 154 16.94 -1.21 -1.20
C MET A 154 16.97 -2.72 -1.15
N LYS A 155 17.49 -3.27 -0.04
CA LYS A 155 17.37 -4.68 0.31
C LYS A 155 16.66 -4.77 1.64
N LEU A 156 15.44 -5.25 1.63
CA LEU A 156 14.55 -5.23 2.77
C LEU A 156 14.03 -6.63 3.10
N GLN A 157 14.02 -6.95 4.37
CA GLN A 157 13.28 -8.08 4.92
C GLN A 157 11.96 -7.56 5.48
N VAL A 158 10.86 -8.20 5.12
CA VAL A 158 9.53 -7.88 5.62
C VAL A 158 8.96 -9.11 6.29
N ASN A 159 8.89 -9.09 7.60
CA ASN A 159 8.36 -10.20 8.40
C ASN A 159 7.04 -9.77 9.03
N ARG A 160 6.00 -10.57 8.88
CA ARG A 160 4.69 -10.35 9.50
C ARG A 160 4.30 -11.52 10.37
N GLN A 161 3.93 -11.24 11.61
CA GLN A 161 3.36 -12.22 12.54
C GLN A 161 2.41 -11.53 13.51
N ASP A 162 1.25 -12.12 13.73
CA ASP A 162 0.22 -11.62 14.66
C ASP A 162 -0.17 -10.15 14.38
N GLY A 163 -0.20 -9.76 13.11
CA GLY A 163 -0.51 -8.39 12.67
C GLY A 163 0.62 -7.38 12.83
N ILE A 164 1.76 -7.77 13.41
CA ILE A 164 2.95 -6.93 13.57
C ILE A 164 3.86 -7.16 12.36
N VAL A 165 4.36 -6.07 11.79
CA VAL A 165 5.25 -6.10 10.63
C VAL A 165 6.61 -5.54 11.02
N LEU A 166 7.67 -6.29 10.78
CA LEU A 166 9.05 -5.82 10.89
C LEU A 166 9.61 -5.60 9.50
N VAL A 167 10.06 -4.38 9.22
CA VAL A 167 10.78 -4.05 7.99
C VAL A 167 12.22 -3.70 8.36
N ALA A 168 13.16 -4.43 7.80
CA ALA A 168 14.57 -4.29 8.16
C ALA A 168 15.47 -4.20 6.93
N ASP A 169 16.49 -3.36 7.01
CA ASP A 169 17.68 -3.41 6.17
C ASP A 169 18.85 -4.05 6.94
N ALA A 170 20.07 -3.91 6.44
CA ALA A 170 21.26 -4.48 7.10
C ALA A 170 21.58 -3.84 8.47
N GLU A 171 21.09 -2.63 8.73
CA GLU A 171 21.49 -1.84 9.91
C GLU A 171 20.33 -1.53 10.86
N ARG A 172 19.08 -1.47 10.32
CA ARG A 172 17.91 -0.97 11.04
C ARG A 172 16.74 -1.91 10.90
N SER A 173 15.89 -1.93 11.91
CA SER A 173 14.62 -2.63 11.91
C SER A 173 13.53 -1.71 12.42
N ILE A 174 12.44 -1.62 11.67
CA ILE A 174 11.29 -0.78 11.98
C ILE A 174 10.08 -1.68 12.24
N GLU A 175 9.48 -1.53 13.40
CA GLU A 175 8.24 -2.20 13.74
C GLU A 175 7.03 -1.36 13.28
N ILE A 176 6.09 -2.00 12.62
CA ILE A 176 4.86 -1.38 12.13
C ILE A 176 3.69 -2.24 12.59
N VAL A 177 2.70 -1.59 13.19
CA VAL A 177 1.45 -2.21 13.61
C VAL A 177 0.30 -1.54 12.85
N PRO A 178 -0.05 -2.02 11.65
CA PRO A 178 -1.19 -1.52 10.92
C PRO A 178 -2.47 -1.71 11.72
N THR A 179 -3.27 -0.66 11.87
CA THR A 179 -4.52 -0.70 12.60
C THR A 179 -5.68 -0.47 11.64
N ARG A 180 -6.66 -1.36 11.66
CA ARG A 180 -7.84 -1.19 10.82
C ARG A 180 -8.65 0.01 11.29
N LEU A 181 -8.96 0.93 10.37
CA LEU A 181 -9.88 2.03 10.63
C LEU A 181 -11.30 1.49 10.63
N SER A 182 -11.95 1.50 11.80
CA SER A 182 -13.34 1.06 11.94
C SER A 182 -14.28 2.06 11.25
N GLN A 183 -15.37 1.56 10.67
CA GLN A 183 -16.49 2.42 10.34
C GLN A 183 -17.08 2.94 11.64
N ALA A 184 -17.46 4.23 11.67
CA ALA A 184 -18.19 4.75 12.81
C ALA A 184 -19.45 3.90 13.05
N PRO A 185 -19.78 3.52 14.30
CA PRO A 185 -21.01 2.80 14.59
C PRO A 185 -22.19 3.60 14.05
N ARG A 186 -23.12 2.92 13.41
CA ARG A 186 -24.37 3.52 12.90
C ARG A 186 -25.25 3.98 14.04
#